data_3a95ce20ee08abd753a0e55e1cb8ac35
#
_entry.id   3a95ce20ee08abd753a0e55e1cb8ac35
#
_cell.length_a   1.000
_cell.length_b   1.000
_cell.length_c   1.000
_cell.angle_alpha   90.00
_cell.angle_beta   90.00
_cell.angle_gamma   90.00
#
_symmetry.space_group_name_H-M   'P 1'
#
loop_
_entity.id
_entity.type
_entity.pdbx_description
1 polymer ?
#
loop_
_entity_poly.entity_id
_entity_poly.type
_entity_poly.pdbx_seq_one_letter_code
_entity_poly.pdbx_strand_id
1 'polypeptide(L)'
;MKKTILAVLILCIVLSVMAFGEAGYQQITQEEAARIIKEETGYIILDVRTEEEYDEGHIPGAINIANEDIGTNELPELPDKDQMLLVYCRSGRRSKEAAEKLAAFGYTQVLEFGGIMTWTGEVISTEEEEYEDDPFEAHEYGDPEDFYEDYGDNFDDYEEAEEYYYEHGGW
;
A
#
# COMPACT_ATOMS: atom_id res chain seq x y z
N MET A 1 24.24 -19.58 -36.18
CA MET A 1 24.44 -18.40 -35.32
C MET A 1 23.12 -17.84 -34.71
N LYS A 2 22.08 -17.55 -35.51
CA LYS A 2 20.77 -17.01 -34.94
C LYS A 2 20.06 -17.96 -33.95
N LYS A 3 20.13 -19.28 -34.15
CA LYS A 3 19.50 -20.27 -33.25
C LYS A 3 20.24 -20.43 -31.92
N THR A 4 21.57 -20.23 -31.90
CA THR A 4 22.39 -20.28 -30.69
C THR A 4 22.20 -19.03 -29.82
N ILE A 5 22.04 -17.85 -30.44
CA ILE A 5 21.76 -16.59 -29.72
C ILE A 5 20.38 -16.62 -29.05
N LEU A 6 19.37 -17.17 -29.74
CA LEU A 6 18.02 -17.30 -29.16
C LEU A 6 17.98 -18.28 -27.98
N ALA A 7 18.73 -19.37 -28.06
CA ALA A 7 18.83 -20.36 -26.96
C ALA A 7 19.54 -19.77 -25.73
N VAL A 8 20.57 -18.93 -25.91
CA VAL A 8 21.27 -18.25 -24.82
C VAL A 8 20.39 -17.17 -24.19
N LEU A 9 19.61 -16.41 -25.00
CA LEU A 9 18.66 -15.42 -24.49
C LEU A 9 17.53 -16.08 -23.67
N ILE A 10 16.99 -17.22 -24.12
CA ILE A 10 15.96 -17.99 -23.38
C ILE A 10 16.57 -18.56 -22.09
N LEU A 11 17.82 -19.05 -22.12
CA LEU A 11 18.52 -19.55 -20.94
C LEU A 11 18.79 -18.43 -19.91
N CYS A 12 19.13 -17.20 -20.37
CA CYS A 12 19.31 -16.06 -19.48
C CYS A 12 17.98 -15.61 -18.84
N ILE A 13 16.86 -15.67 -19.57
CA ILE A 13 15.52 -15.35 -19.02
C ILE A 13 15.08 -16.42 -18.00
N VAL A 14 15.39 -17.70 -18.24
CA VAL A 14 15.08 -18.80 -17.29
C VAL A 14 15.97 -18.76 -16.05
N LEU A 15 17.21 -18.25 -16.16
CA LEU A 15 18.12 -18.09 -15.01
C LEU A 15 17.83 -16.87 -14.12
N SER A 16 17.12 -15.86 -14.64
CA SER A 16 16.68 -14.72 -13.83
C SER A 16 15.44 -15.00 -12.96
N VAL A 17 14.77 -16.13 -13.15
CA VAL A 17 13.60 -16.57 -12.34
C VAL A 17 13.99 -17.43 -11.12
N MET A 18 15.27 -17.75 -10.93
CA MET A 18 15.76 -18.66 -9.88
C MET A 18 16.60 -17.98 -8.80
N ALA A 19 16.23 -16.79 -8.36
CA ALA A 19 16.86 -16.17 -7.19
C ALA A 19 15.85 -15.84 -6.09
N PHE A 20 14.91 -16.75 -5.83
CA PHE A 20 14.27 -16.79 -4.52
C PHE A 20 15.28 -17.43 -3.56
N GLY A 21 15.85 -16.60 -2.68
CA GLY A 21 16.74 -17.08 -1.63
C GLY A 21 16.01 -18.07 -0.71
N GLU A 22 16.76 -18.81 0.11
CA GLU A 22 16.26 -19.81 1.05
C GLU A 22 15.17 -19.32 2.03
N ALA A 23 14.89 -18.01 2.06
CA ALA A 23 13.89 -17.37 2.93
C ALA A 23 12.48 -17.29 2.31
N GLY A 24 12.28 -17.64 1.04
CA GLY A 24 10.97 -17.58 0.37
C GLY A 24 10.47 -16.15 0.07
N TYR A 25 11.21 -15.09 0.39
CA TYR A 25 10.95 -13.71 0.04
C TYR A 25 12.22 -13.05 -0.51
N GLN A 26 12.07 -11.88 -1.15
CA GLN A 26 13.19 -11.11 -1.69
C GLN A 26 13.36 -9.78 -0.92
N GLN A 27 14.60 -9.45 -0.56
CA GLN A 27 14.93 -8.10 -0.12
C GLN A 27 15.27 -7.21 -1.32
N ILE A 28 14.64 -6.03 -1.37
CA ILE A 28 14.90 -5.00 -2.37
C ILE A 28 15.32 -3.70 -1.70
N THR A 29 15.89 -2.78 -2.46
CA THR A 29 16.20 -1.44 -1.95
C THR A 29 14.94 -0.56 -1.94
N GLN A 30 14.98 0.54 -1.18
CA GLN A 30 13.89 1.52 -1.16
C GLN A 30 13.75 2.24 -2.51
N GLU A 31 14.85 2.45 -3.21
CA GLU A 31 14.84 3.02 -4.57
C GLU A 31 14.15 2.07 -5.56
N GLU A 32 14.34 0.77 -5.41
CA GLU A 32 13.67 -0.24 -6.24
C GLU A 32 12.17 -0.31 -5.90
N ALA A 33 11.81 -0.28 -4.61
CA ALA A 33 10.42 -0.20 -4.18
C ALA A 33 9.73 1.07 -4.71
N ALA A 34 10.36 2.24 -4.60
CA ALA A 34 9.84 3.50 -5.12
C ALA A 34 9.66 3.47 -6.65
N ARG A 35 10.56 2.80 -7.37
CA ARG A 35 10.43 2.60 -8.82
C ARG A 35 9.23 1.71 -9.17
N ILE A 36 9.05 0.59 -8.46
CA ILE A 36 7.89 -0.30 -8.66
C ILE A 36 6.59 0.47 -8.39
N ILE A 37 6.49 1.20 -7.27
CA ILE A 37 5.32 2.00 -6.90
C ILE A 37 4.97 3.01 -7.99
N LYS A 38 5.97 3.62 -8.61
CA LYS A 38 5.77 4.64 -9.64
C LYS A 38 5.44 4.10 -11.03
N GLU A 39 6.03 2.96 -11.41
CA GLU A 39 6.08 2.50 -12.81
C GLU A 39 5.20 1.28 -13.07
N GLU A 40 4.82 0.52 -12.04
CA GLU A 40 4.10 -0.74 -12.18
C GLU A 40 2.69 -0.65 -11.56
N THR A 41 1.87 -1.65 -11.81
CA THR A 41 0.52 -1.81 -11.24
C THR A 41 0.36 -3.24 -10.75
N GLY A 42 -0.69 -3.50 -9.96
CA GLY A 42 -0.99 -4.86 -9.51
C GLY A 42 -0.07 -5.33 -8.37
N TYR A 43 0.40 -4.42 -7.52
CA TYR A 43 1.07 -4.69 -6.25
C TYR A 43 0.18 -4.21 -5.08
N ILE A 44 0.50 -4.67 -3.88
CA ILE A 44 -0.01 -4.14 -2.62
C ILE A 44 1.17 -3.66 -1.79
N ILE A 45 1.10 -2.43 -1.27
CA ILE A 45 2.04 -1.92 -0.27
C ILE A 45 1.49 -2.34 1.10
N LEU A 46 2.29 -3.06 1.88
CA LEU A 46 1.90 -3.62 3.16
C LEU A 46 2.73 -3.02 4.30
N ASP A 47 2.10 -2.20 5.12
CA ASP A 47 2.65 -1.74 6.37
C ASP A 47 2.39 -2.77 7.47
N VAL A 48 3.45 -3.30 8.08
CA VAL A 48 3.33 -4.29 9.15
C VAL A 48 3.63 -3.72 10.53
N ARG A 49 3.45 -2.40 10.69
CA ARG A 49 3.48 -1.72 11.98
C ARG A 49 2.14 -1.88 12.71
N THR A 50 2.00 -1.28 13.87
CA THR A 50 0.72 -1.18 14.55
C THR A 50 -0.19 -0.19 13.81
N GLU A 51 -1.50 -0.32 13.99
CA GLU A 51 -2.52 0.61 13.47
C GLU A 51 -2.19 2.05 13.89
N GLU A 52 -1.89 2.31 15.16
CA GLU A 52 -1.50 3.63 15.67
C GLU A 52 -0.27 4.23 14.93
N GLU A 53 0.75 3.41 14.63
CA GLU A 53 1.92 3.86 13.86
C GLU A 53 1.57 4.14 12.39
N TYR A 54 0.60 3.41 11.84
CA TYR A 54 0.10 3.61 10.48
C TYR A 54 -0.70 4.91 10.36
N ASP A 55 -1.63 5.15 11.30
CA ASP A 55 -2.47 6.36 11.35
C ASP A 55 -1.64 7.65 11.50
N GLU A 56 -0.56 7.61 12.29
CA GLU A 56 0.38 8.73 12.42
C GLU A 56 1.10 9.08 11.11
N GLY A 57 1.25 8.11 10.19
CA GLY A 57 1.87 8.35 8.90
C GLY A 57 2.32 7.08 8.20
N HIS A 58 1.93 6.89 6.95
CA HIS A 58 2.22 5.72 6.12
C HIS A 58 2.51 6.09 4.67
N ILE A 59 2.98 5.14 3.87
CA ILE A 59 3.22 5.35 2.43
C ILE A 59 1.86 5.36 1.72
N PRO A 60 1.54 6.37 0.87
CA PRO A 60 0.27 6.47 0.17
C PRO A 60 -0.16 5.17 -0.51
N GLY A 61 -1.42 4.77 -0.31
CA GLY A 61 -1.98 3.53 -0.86
C GLY A 61 -1.51 2.25 -0.18
N ALA A 62 -0.82 2.33 0.96
CA ALA A 62 -0.50 1.16 1.77
C ALA A 62 -1.73 0.67 2.54
N ILE A 63 -1.83 -0.63 2.73
CA ILE A 63 -2.75 -1.22 3.71
C ILE A 63 -1.97 -1.62 4.97
N ASN A 64 -2.65 -1.62 6.12
CA ASN A 64 -2.05 -2.03 7.38
C ASN A 64 -2.49 -3.43 7.80
N ILE A 65 -1.53 -4.31 8.08
CA ILE A 65 -1.73 -5.59 8.78
C ILE A 65 -0.56 -5.76 9.73
N ALA A 66 -0.81 -5.65 11.02
CA ALA A 66 0.26 -5.74 12.01
C ALA A 66 1.02 -7.08 11.94
N ASN A 67 2.35 -7.04 12.10
CA ASN A 67 3.20 -8.24 12.04
C ASN A 67 2.72 -9.35 12.98
N GLU A 68 2.10 -9.00 14.10
CA GLU A 68 1.56 -9.92 15.10
C GLU A 68 0.36 -10.72 14.56
N ASP A 69 -0.40 -10.16 13.62
CA ASP A 69 -1.59 -10.78 13.03
C ASP A 69 -1.26 -11.68 11.83
N ILE A 70 -0.08 -11.48 11.23
CA ILE A 70 0.39 -12.31 10.13
C ILE A 70 0.82 -13.69 10.64
N GLY A 71 0.26 -14.73 10.03
CA GLY A 71 0.62 -16.12 10.29
C GLY A 71 -0.25 -16.83 11.33
N THR A 72 -1.29 -16.17 11.85
CA THR A 72 -2.24 -16.78 12.80
C THR A 72 -3.55 -17.20 12.14
N ASN A 73 -4.00 -16.46 11.13
CA ASN A 73 -5.26 -16.67 10.43
C ASN A 73 -5.09 -16.44 8.91
N GLU A 74 -6.17 -16.70 8.15
CA GLU A 74 -6.28 -16.20 6.77
C GLU A 74 -6.30 -14.67 6.80
N LEU A 75 -5.72 -14.05 5.78
CA LEU A 75 -5.68 -12.61 5.59
C LEU A 75 -6.69 -12.25 4.49
N PRO A 76 -7.92 -11.83 4.85
CA PRO A 76 -8.96 -11.51 3.87
C PRO A 76 -8.58 -10.36 2.94
N GLU A 77 -7.72 -9.45 3.41
CA GLU A 77 -7.18 -8.31 2.68
C GLU A 77 -6.18 -8.75 1.58
N LEU A 78 -5.63 -9.95 1.69
CA LEU A 78 -4.64 -10.54 0.80
C LEU A 78 -5.10 -11.90 0.25
N PRO A 79 -6.23 -11.97 -0.50
CA PRO A 79 -6.81 -13.25 -0.93
C PRO A 79 -5.99 -13.96 -2.02
N ASP A 80 -5.21 -13.21 -2.80
CA ASP A 80 -4.38 -13.75 -3.89
C ASP A 80 -2.94 -14.01 -3.41
N LYS A 81 -2.54 -15.28 -3.39
CA LYS A 81 -1.19 -15.69 -2.98
C LYS A 81 -0.10 -15.37 -4.01
N ASP A 82 -0.48 -15.08 -5.24
CA ASP A 82 0.43 -14.69 -6.32
C ASP A 82 0.51 -13.15 -6.46
N GLN A 83 -0.21 -12.40 -5.61
CA GLN A 83 -0.13 -10.95 -5.53
C GLN A 83 1.27 -10.50 -5.12
N MET A 84 1.82 -9.50 -5.83
CA MET A 84 3.07 -8.86 -5.43
C MET A 84 2.83 -8.01 -4.18
N LEU A 85 3.60 -8.28 -3.12
CA LEU A 85 3.54 -7.56 -1.84
C LEU A 85 4.84 -6.79 -1.62
N LEU A 86 4.73 -5.48 -1.46
CA LEU A 86 5.83 -4.59 -1.05
C LEU A 86 5.71 -4.36 0.46
N VAL A 87 6.57 -5.01 1.24
CA VAL A 87 6.44 -5.08 2.70
C VAL A 87 7.44 -4.17 3.40
N TYR A 88 6.94 -3.32 4.30
CA TYR A 88 7.78 -2.45 5.12
C TYR A 88 7.29 -2.38 6.57
N CYS A 89 8.14 -1.85 7.45
CA CYS A 89 7.76 -1.50 8.82
C CYS A 89 8.44 -0.19 9.25
N ARG A 90 8.76 -0.01 10.54
CA ARG A 90 9.45 1.18 11.03
C ARG A 90 10.94 1.22 10.62
N SER A 91 11.68 0.10 10.82
CA SER A 91 13.14 0.03 10.68
C SER A 91 13.68 -1.23 9.99
N GLY A 92 12.82 -2.10 9.46
CA GLY A 92 13.20 -3.31 8.73
C GLY A 92 13.18 -4.62 9.55
N ARG A 93 13.00 -4.61 10.89
CA ARG A 93 12.96 -5.85 11.69
C ARG A 93 11.64 -6.58 11.53
N ARG A 94 10.51 -5.90 11.81
CA ARG A 94 9.16 -6.49 11.70
C ARG A 94 8.81 -6.88 10.26
N SER A 95 9.26 -6.11 9.26
CA SER A 95 9.01 -6.41 7.84
C SER A 95 9.69 -7.70 7.38
N LYS A 96 10.88 -7.99 7.87
CA LYS A 96 11.56 -9.27 7.61
C LYS A 96 10.83 -10.46 8.24
N GLU A 97 10.44 -10.33 9.52
CA GLU A 97 9.65 -11.34 10.21
C GLU A 97 8.29 -11.58 9.49
N ALA A 98 7.62 -10.51 9.08
CA ALA A 98 6.36 -10.57 8.32
C ALA A 98 6.55 -11.24 6.95
N ALA A 99 7.61 -10.87 6.22
CA ALA A 99 7.91 -11.46 4.91
C ALA A 99 8.20 -12.97 5.01
N GLU A 100 8.92 -13.41 6.05
CA GLU A 100 9.12 -14.85 6.33
C GLU A 100 7.80 -15.57 6.58
N LYS A 101 6.91 -14.99 7.39
CA LYS A 101 5.58 -15.55 7.67
C LYS A 101 4.70 -15.60 6.41
N LEU A 102 4.65 -14.52 5.63
CA LEU A 102 3.89 -14.45 4.38
C LEU A 102 4.37 -15.52 3.39
N ALA A 103 5.68 -15.66 3.19
CA ALA A 103 6.25 -16.69 2.35
C ALA A 103 5.91 -18.12 2.85
N ALA A 104 5.99 -18.36 4.17
CA ALA A 104 5.59 -19.63 4.76
C ALA A 104 4.08 -19.91 4.62
N PHE A 105 3.26 -18.86 4.53
CA PHE A 105 1.82 -18.92 4.27
C PHE A 105 1.47 -19.12 2.78
N GLY A 106 2.49 -19.18 1.91
CA GLY A 106 2.37 -19.50 0.49
C GLY A 106 2.24 -18.28 -0.44
N TYR A 107 2.51 -17.05 0.05
CA TYR A 107 2.65 -15.89 -0.85
C TYR A 107 3.93 -16.01 -1.66
N THR A 108 3.82 -15.91 -2.99
CA THR A 108 4.91 -16.23 -3.92
C THR A 108 5.75 -15.03 -4.33
N GLN A 109 5.23 -13.81 -4.16
CA GLN A 109 5.87 -12.57 -4.59
C GLN A 109 5.97 -11.55 -3.44
N VAL A 110 6.80 -11.87 -2.44
CA VAL A 110 7.01 -11.01 -1.26
C VAL A 110 8.33 -10.25 -1.39
N LEU A 111 8.25 -8.92 -1.47
CA LEU A 111 9.39 -8.01 -1.61
C LEU A 111 9.49 -7.14 -0.34
N GLU A 112 10.53 -7.36 0.47
CA GLU A 112 10.78 -6.60 1.70
C GLU A 112 11.74 -5.45 1.42
N PHE A 113 11.38 -4.20 1.79
CA PHE A 113 12.20 -3.02 1.46
C PHE A 113 12.61 -2.14 2.67
N GLY A 114 12.53 -2.70 3.88
CA GLY A 114 13.07 -2.05 5.07
C GLY A 114 12.06 -1.26 5.88
N GLY A 115 12.35 0.01 6.15
CA GLY A 115 11.57 0.79 7.10
C GLY A 115 11.30 2.22 6.70
N ILE A 116 10.12 2.73 7.11
CA ILE A 116 9.65 4.09 6.82
C ILE A 116 10.59 5.19 7.36
N MET A 117 11.36 4.91 8.40
CA MET A 117 12.32 5.88 8.96
C MET A 117 13.39 6.35 7.96
N THR A 118 13.67 5.57 6.94
CA THR A 118 14.66 5.89 5.89
C THR A 118 14.00 6.09 4.53
N TRP A 119 12.66 6.02 4.48
CA TRP A 119 11.89 6.29 3.27
C TRP A 119 12.02 7.76 2.88
N THR A 120 12.23 8.02 1.59
CA THR A 120 12.41 9.37 1.05
C THR A 120 11.25 9.81 0.17
N GLY A 121 10.27 8.94 -0.03
CA GLY A 121 9.03 9.26 -0.74
C GLY A 121 8.02 9.92 0.19
N GLU A 122 6.84 10.12 -0.31
CA GLU A 122 5.70 10.69 0.40
C GLU A 122 5.27 9.82 1.58
N VAL A 123 4.79 10.46 2.64
CA VAL A 123 4.17 9.84 3.82
C VAL A 123 2.99 10.72 4.16
N ILE A 124 1.82 10.12 4.30
CA ILE A 124 0.56 10.78 4.65
C ILE A 124 0.01 10.17 5.94
N SER A 125 -0.83 10.91 6.66
CA SER A 125 -1.60 10.38 7.79
C SER A 125 -2.97 9.88 7.32
N THR A 126 -3.65 9.08 8.14
CA THR A 126 -5.02 8.65 7.84
C THR A 126 -5.97 9.84 7.74
N GLU A 127 -5.78 10.89 8.57
CA GLU A 127 -6.54 12.13 8.48
C GLU A 127 -6.33 12.85 7.12
N GLU A 128 -5.08 12.85 6.60
CA GLU A 128 -4.80 13.48 5.29
C GLU A 128 -5.42 12.67 4.13
N GLU A 129 -5.45 11.33 4.19
CA GLU A 129 -6.14 10.50 3.19
C GLU A 129 -7.65 10.77 3.16
N GLU A 130 -8.28 10.90 4.32
CA GLU A 130 -9.72 11.15 4.44
C GLU A 130 -10.09 12.49 3.81
N TYR A 131 -9.22 13.52 3.93
CA TYR A 131 -9.45 14.84 3.34
C TYR A 131 -9.12 14.93 1.84
N GLU A 132 -8.20 14.09 1.31
CA GLU A 132 -7.91 14.07 -0.13
C GLU A 132 -9.12 13.62 -0.98
N ASP A 133 -10.04 12.83 -0.41
CA ASP A 133 -11.28 12.41 -1.07
C ASP A 133 -12.42 13.44 -0.91
N ASP A 134 -12.20 14.56 -0.19
CA ASP A 134 -13.14 15.67 -0.02
C ASP A 134 -12.79 16.89 -0.90
N PRO A 135 -13.14 16.91 -2.20
CA PRO A 135 -12.82 18.01 -3.11
C PRO A 135 -13.55 19.31 -2.80
N PHE A 136 -14.52 19.30 -1.88
CA PHE A 136 -15.31 20.45 -1.48
C PHE A 136 -14.97 20.94 -0.07
N GLU A 137 -13.98 20.33 0.60
CA GLU A 137 -13.49 20.75 1.93
C GLU A 137 -14.61 20.83 2.98
N ALA A 138 -15.59 19.88 2.92
CA ALA A 138 -16.77 19.86 3.80
C ALA A 138 -16.41 19.91 5.29
N HIS A 139 -15.27 19.35 5.68
CA HIS A 139 -14.73 19.36 7.03
C HIS A 139 -14.37 20.77 7.56
N GLU A 140 -14.21 21.80 6.69
CA GLU A 140 -13.94 23.17 7.09
C GLU A 140 -15.20 23.95 7.49
N TYR A 141 -16.39 23.41 7.17
CA TYR A 141 -17.67 24.05 7.46
C TYR A 141 -18.22 23.64 8.83
N GLY A 142 -18.88 24.60 9.51
CA GLY A 142 -19.47 24.39 10.83
C GLY A 142 -20.88 23.82 10.79
N ASP A 143 -21.55 23.90 9.65
CA ASP A 143 -22.89 23.34 9.43
C ASP A 143 -23.15 23.11 7.93
N PRO A 144 -24.11 22.22 7.57
CA PRO A 144 -24.40 21.89 6.18
C PRO A 144 -25.09 23.00 5.39
N GLU A 145 -25.72 24.00 6.04
CA GLU A 145 -26.34 25.13 5.35
C GLU A 145 -25.27 26.04 4.75
N ASP A 146 -24.21 26.35 5.52
CA ASP A 146 -23.07 27.15 5.07
C ASP A 146 -22.31 26.43 3.93
N PHE A 147 -22.12 25.12 4.05
CA PHE A 147 -21.53 24.29 2.99
C PHE A 147 -22.35 24.32 1.70
N TYR A 148 -23.68 24.16 1.80
CA TYR A 148 -24.57 24.20 0.65
C TYR A 148 -24.65 25.57 -0.02
N GLU A 149 -24.49 26.67 0.73
CA GLU A 149 -24.44 28.04 0.14
C GLU A 149 -23.27 28.18 -0.85
N ASP A 150 -22.11 27.54 -0.54
CA ASP A 150 -20.91 27.64 -1.36
C ASP A 150 -20.85 26.60 -2.49
N TYR A 151 -21.32 25.39 -2.25
CA TYR A 151 -21.15 24.25 -3.15
C TYR A 151 -22.45 23.63 -3.68
N GLY A 152 -23.61 24.11 -3.28
CA GLY A 152 -24.92 23.54 -3.62
C GLY A 152 -25.17 23.32 -5.12
N ASP A 153 -24.55 24.13 -5.98
CA ASP A 153 -24.61 23.97 -7.45
C ASP A 153 -23.95 22.66 -7.96
N ASN A 154 -23.21 21.96 -7.11
CA ASN A 154 -22.53 20.69 -7.44
C ASN A 154 -23.37 19.46 -7.07
N PHE A 155 -24.49 19.65 -6.39
CA PHE A 155 -25.41 18.60 -5.91
C PHE A 155 -26.80 18.78 -6.53
N ASP A 156 -27.56 17.70 -6.65
CA ASP A 156 -28.91 17.74 -7.24
C ASP A 156 -29.91 18.45 -6.30
N ASP A 157 -29.72 18.37 -4.98
CA ASP A 157 -30.48 19.09 -3.97
C ASP A 157 -29.73 19.23 -2.63
N TYR A 158 -30.36 19.88 -1.65
CA TYR A 158 -29.79 20.09 -0.32
C TYR A 158 -29.56 18.78 0.46
N GLU A 159 -30.43 17.78 0.28
CA GLU A 159 -30.35 16.49 1.00
C GLU A 159 -29.07 15.72 0.57
N GLU A 160 -28.72 15.77 -0.72
CA GLU A 160 -27.48 15.18 -1.26
C GLU A 160 -26.21 15.91 -0.74
N ALA A 161 -26.24 17.23 -0.68
CA ALA A 161 -25.14 18.02 -0.14
C ALA A 161 -24.97 17.84 1.38
N GLU A 162 -26.08 17.72 2.12
CA GLU A 162 -26.07 17.43 3.54
C GLU A 162 -25.53 16.02 3.84
N GLU A 163 -25.88 15.00 3.02
CA GLU A 163 -25.32 13.65 3.12
C GLU A 163 -23.82 13.67 2.87
N TYR A 164 -23.37 14.34 1.78
CA TYR A 164 -21.96 14.52 1.47
C TYR A 164 -21.20 15.18 2.64
N TYR A 165 -21.76 16.29 3.19
CA TYR A 165 -21.17 17.02 4.30
C TYR A 165 -20.89 16.12 5.52
N TYR A 166 -21.86 15.30 5.92
CA TYR A 166 -21.68 14.39 7.07
C TYR A 166 -20.80 13.19 6.79
N GLU A 167 -20.69 12.75 5.53
CA GLU A 167 -19.78 11.66 5.13
C GLU A 167 -18.31 12.11 5.13
N HIS A 168 -18.03 13.40 4.88
CA HIS A 168 -16.68 13.94 4.74
C HIS A 168 -16.24 14.82 5.93
N GLY A 169 -16.76 14.54 7.11
CA GLY A 169 -16.26 15.08 8.38
C GLY A 169 -16.85 16.43 8.80
N GLY A 170 -17.94 16.88 8.20
CA GLY A 170 -18.74 18.00 8.69
C GLY A 170 -19.42 17.67 10.02
N TRP A 171 -19.28 18.55 11.03
CA TRP A 171 -19.78 18.33 12.42
C TRP A 171 -20.74 19.44 12.85
#